data_760038db5bebbb5760d41b2a2bcdec4c
#
_entry.id   760038db5bebbb5760d41b2a2bcdec4c
#
_cell.length_a   1.000
_cell.length_b   1.000
_cell.length_c   1.000
_cell.angle_alpha   90.00
_cell.angle_beta   90.00
_cell.angle_gamma   90.00
#
_symmetry.space_group_name_H-M   'P 1'
#
loop_
_entity.id
_entity.type
_entity.pdbx_description
1 polymer ?
#
loop_
_entity_poly.entity_id
_entity_poly.type
_entity_poly.pdbx_seq_one_letter_code
_entity_poly.pdbx_strand_id
1 'polypeptide(L)'
;EELLVKTHEKEYLKLIKRLSILILEEQIFEGFDFKVLHNFIDSTVDADRLDYINRDMLASGYITGPNDHIRITKQAVLVEKDEKFYLSFFDMSLIDIEHMLEMRFNLYKKVIFNHGIAKTDTLLENVVQHLSDKYFESGDINEKISNNISMLWNFKNQDKTKELDIISMLDENWLISLFKTKYFEIKDKKIQTPEDIKYMYCFEEVLFGKRRFRSPWKNLNEFYKVLDFTTVERYKFRESFGYITVTNLKKLQTALDEFIKRYEGTSEDLFFSYQIVSFKLGIAKDFYLYDGEELINIDEISTLRKRLKQSMRNTVPFYIYSTKKYLTQEMKVELKSILFNIFGE
;
A
#
# COMPACT_ATOMS: atom_id res chain seq x y z
N GLU A 1 13.88 18.10 45.45
CA GLU A 1 14.42 17.79 44.08
C GLU A 1 13.53 16.83 43.33
N GLU A 2 13.18 15.63 43.86
CA GLU A 2 12.27 14.67 43.17
C GLU A 2 10.90 15.22 42.82
N LEU A 3 10.34 16.10 43.65
CA LEU A 3 9.03 16.74 43.38
C LEU A 3 9.12 17.77 42.26
N LEU A 4 10.22 18.52 42.17
CA LEU A 4 10.50 19.45 41.08
C LEU A 4 10.69 18.75 39.73
N VAL A 5 11.44 17.65 39.72
CA VAL A 5 11.65 16.81 38.52
C VAL A 5 10.30 16.29 38.02
N LYS A 6 9.46 15.70 38.88
CA LYS A 6 8.11 15.20 38.50
C LYS A 6 7.16 16.30 38.02
N THR A 7 7.30 17.53 38.53
CA THR A 7 6.46 18.68 38.09
C THR A 7 6.89 19.14 36.70
N HIS A 8 8.19 19.27 36.44
CA HIS A 8 8.73 19.60 35.13
C HIS A 8 8.42 18.53 34.08
N GLU A 9 8.50 17.25 34.46
CA GLU A 9 8.13 16.15 33.58
C GLU A 9 6.68 16.21 33.12
N LYS A 10 5.74 16.53 34.03
CA LYS A 10 4.32 16.68 33.67
C LYS A 10 4.05 17.87 32.76
N GLU A 11 4.71 19.00 32.98
CA GLU A 11 4.59 20.18 32.10
C GLU A 11 5.19 19.91 30.72
N TYR A 12 6.32 19.25 30.69
CA TYR A 12 6.97 18.86 29.44
C TYR A 12 6.12 17.88 28.62
N LEU A 13 5.51 16.89 29.27
CA LEU A 13 4.56 15.96 28.61
C LEU A 13 3.32 16.68 28.07
N LYS A 14 2.79 17.68 28.79
CA LYS A 14 1.68 18.50 28.29
C LYS A 14 2.07 19.30 27.05
N LEU A 15 3.28 19.87 27.05
CA LEU A 15 3.82 20.61 25.91
C LEU A 15 4.01 19.70 24.69
N ILE A 16 4.64 18.54 24.87
CA ILE A 16 4.83 17.55 23.80
C ILE A 16 3.47 17.14 23.22
N LYS A 17 2.50 16.83 24.07
CA LYS A 17 1.16 16.46 23.64
C LYS A 17 0.49 17.56 22.82
N ARG A 18 0.60 18.82 23.26
CA ARG A 18 0.04 19.95 22.53
C ARG A 18 0.71 20.15 21.18
N LEU A 19 2.05 20.09 21.11
CA LEU A 19 2.81 20.20 19.86
C LEU A 19 2.47 19.05 18.90
N SER A 20 2.36 17.83 19.42
CA SER A 20 1.96 16.66 18.59
C SER A 20 0.58 16.88 17.98
N ILE A 21 -0.39 17.39 18.72
CA ILE A 21 -1.73 17.69 18.20
C ILE A 21 -1.66 18.77 17.11
N LEU A 22 -0.93 19.88 17.34
CA LEU A 22 -0.78 20.96 16.37
C LEU A 22 -0.19 20.45 15.04
N ILE A 23 0.81 19.58 15.12
CA ILE A 23 1.48 19.00 13.94
C ILE A 23 0.55 17.98 13.24
N LEU A 24 -0.03 17.03 13.98
CA LEU A 24 -0.82 15.94 13.41
C LEU A 24 -2.16 16.40 12.82
N GLU A 25 -2.75 17.44 13.41
CA GLU A 25 -4.00 18.04 12.94
C GLU A 25 -3.78 19.23 11.99
N GLU A 26 -2.53 19.52 11.61
CA GLU A 26 -2.16 20.59 10.68
C GLU A 26 -2.75 21.95 11.10
N GLN A 27 -2.70 22.28 12.41
CA GLN A 27 -3.32 23.49 12.95
C GLN A 27 -2.44 24.73 12.75
N ILE A 28 -3.09 25.89 12.65
CA ILE A 28 -2.42 27.20 12.73
C ILE A 28 -2.48 27.68 14.19
N PHE A 29 -1.31 28.02 14.76
CA PHE A 29 -1.20 28.53 16.10
C PHE A 29 -0.25 29.75 16.16
N GLU A 30 -0.71 30.86 16.68
CA GLU A 30 0.04 32.13 16.77
C GLU A 30 0.64 32.59 15.42
N GLY A 31 -0.10 32.37 14.32
CA GLY A 31 0.33 32.73 12.96
C GLY A 31 1.24 31.72 12.28
N PHE A 32 1.70 30.67 12.97
CA PHE A 32 2.51 29.63 12.40
C PHE A 32 1.65 28.45 11.96
N ASP A 33 1.79 28.04 10.69
CA ASP A 33 1.12 26.86 10.13
C ASP A 33 1.93 25.59 10.40
N PHE A 34 1.46 24.77 11.34
CA PHE A 34 2.12 23.53 11.75
C PHE A 34 2.09 22.43 10.67
N LYS A 35 1.33 22.60 9.60
CA LYS A 35 1.36 21.72 8.42
C LYS A 35 2.77 21.61 7.84
N VAL A 36 3.57 22.66 7.91
CA VAL A 36 4.94 22.63 7.42
C VAL A 36 5.79 21.60 8.18
N LEU A 37 5.55 21.43 9.49
CA LEU A 37 6.24 20.42 10.29
C LEU A 37 5.67 19.02 10.08
N HIS A 38 4.38 18.90 9.72
CA HIS A 38 3.79 17.63 9.32
C HIS A 38 4.48 17.03 8.08
N ASN A 39 5.07 17.85 7.22
CA ASN A 39 5.84 17.41 6.07
C ASN A 39 7.09 16.56 6.43
N PHE A 40 7.58 16.62 7.67
CA PHE A 40 8.62 15.68 8.15
C PHE A 40 8.07 14.24 8.34
N ILE A 41 6.74 14.11 8.48
CA ILE A 41 6.06 12.84 8.75
C ILE A 41 5.43 12.29 7.47
N ASP A 42 4.82 13.14 6.64
CA ASP A 42 4.19 12.74 5.38
C ASP A 42 4.44 13.77 4.28
N SER A 43 5.46 13.54 3.47
CA SER A 43 5.79 14.38 2.32
C SER A 43 6.54 13.59 1.22
N THR A 44 7.11 14.30 0.25
CA THR A 44 7.97 13.68 -0.79
C THR A 44 9.24 13.08 -0.19
N VAL A 45 9.84 13.79 0.78
CA VAL A 45 11.03 13.37 1.54
C VAL A 45 10.68 13.49 3.01
N ASP A 46 10.31 12.39 3.62
CA ASP A 46 9.94 12.29 5.02
C ASP A 46 10.81 11.26 5.77
N ALA A 47 10.74 11.28 7.10
CA ALA A 47 11.55 10.43 7.95
C ALA A 47 11.31 8.94 7.71
N ASP A 48 10.06 8.55 7.49
CA ASP A 48 9.68 7.14 7.24
C ASP A 48 10.28 6.65 5.92
N ARG A 49 10.18 7.44 4.84
CA ARG A 49 10.77 7.09 3.53
C ARG A 49 12.28 7.01 3.57
N LEU A 50 12.92 7.91 4.29
CA LEU A 50 14.37 7.88 4.45
C LEU A 50 14.85 6.63 5.20
N ASP A 51 14.06 6.10 6.14
CA ASP A 51 14.37 4.87 6.86
C ASP A 51 14.04 3.62 6.03
N TYR A 52 12.76 3.41 5.68
CA TYR A 52 12.33 2.11 5.15
C TYR A 52 12.91 1.79 3.77
N ILE A 53 13.14 2.80 2.92
CA ILE A 53 13.66 2.55 1.57
C ILE A 53 15.03 1.85 1.63
N ASN A 54 15.93 2.34 2.47
CA ASN A 54 17.25 1.72 2.65
C ASN A 54 17.14 0.34 3.29
N ARG A 55 16.39 0.23 4.37
CA ARG A 55 16.21 -0.99 5.14
C ARG A 55 15.58 -2.11 4.31
N ASP A 56 14.48 -1.80 3.63
CA ASP A 56 13.69 -2.79 2.91
C ASP A 56 14.38 -3.24 1.60
N MET A 57 15.10 -2.33 0.92
CA MET A 57 15.94 -2.70 -0.23
C MET A 57 17.05 -3.67 0.20
N LEU A 58 17.72 -3.38 1.32
CA LEU A 58 18.75 -4.26 1.86
C LEU A 58 18.17 -5.61 2.30
N ALA A 59 17.08 -5.60 3.04
CA ALA A 59 16.40 -6.82 3.53
C ALA A 59 15.89 -7.70 2.39
N SER A 60 15.45 -7.10 1.27
CA SER A 60 15.00 -7.83 0.09
C SER A 60 16.12 -8.38 -0.79
N GLY A 61 17.39 -8.12 -0.44
CA GLY A 61 18.56 -8.57 -1.19
C GLY A 61 18.83 -7.77 -2.49
N TYR A 62 18.14 -6.66 -2.69
CA TYR A 62 18.47 -5.75 -3.80
C TYR A 62 19.62 -4.85 -3.39
N ILE A 63 20.79 -5.11 -3.97
CA ILE A 63 22.00 -4.31 -3.75
C ILE A 63 21.88 -3.05 -4.61
N THR A 64 21.32 -2.01 -4.03
CA THR A 64 21.51 -0.64 -4.49
C THR A 64 22.49 0.03 -3.54
N GLY A 65 23.30 0.96 -4.04
CA GLY A 65 24.11 1.77 -3.14
C GLY A 65 23.23 2.41 -2.06
N PRO A 66 23.72 2.53 -0.82
CA PRO A 66 22.93 3.14 0.24
C PRO A 66 22.58 4.58 -0.15
N ASN A 67 21.32 4.98 0.10
CA ASN A 67 20.96 6.39 0.03
C ASN A 67 21.55 7.11 1.24
N ASP A 68 22.20 8.24 1.01
CA ASP A 68 22.75 9.06 2.10
C ASP A 68 21.65 9.90 2.76
N HIS A 69 20.80 9.23 3.53
CA HIS A 69 19.71 9.88 4.29
C HIS A 69 20.23 10.92 5.27
N ILE A 70 21.44 10.75 5.83
CA ILE A 70 22.07 11.73 6.73
C ILE A 70 22.40 13.00 5.98
N ARG A 71 22.93 12.87 4.75
CA ARG A 71 23.24 14.02 3.90
C ARG A 71 21.96 14.78 3.53
N ILE A 72 20.91 14.09 3.09
CA ILE A 72 19.62 14.71 2.78
C ILE A 72 19.09 15.45 4.01
N THR A 73 19.07 14.80 5.17
CA THR A 73 18.52 15.41 6.41
C THR A 73 19.29 16.67 6.82
N LYS A 74 20.61 16.69 6.65
CA LYS A 74 21.43 17.87 6.95
C LYS A 74 21.18 19.05 6.01
N GLN A 75 20.57 18.82 4.86
CA GLN A 75 20.22 19.85 3.88
C GLN A 75 18.79 20.37 4.05
N ALA A 76 18.03 19.85 5.02
CA ALA A 76 16.69 20.35 5.31
C ALA A 76 16.74 21.79 5.82
N VAL A 77 15.87 22.64 5.28
CA VAL A 77 15.77 24.06 5.60
C VAL A 77 14.32 24.49 5.64
N LEU A 78 14.00 25.41 6.54
CA LEU A 78 12.71 26.07 6.60
C LEU A 78 12.83 27.43 5.94
N VAL A 79 12.13 27.64 4.83
CA VAL A 79 12.18 28.88 4.03
C VAL A 79 10.87 29.62 4.16
N GLU A 80 10.91 30.91 4.45
CA GLU A 80 9.75 31.81 4.42
C GLU A 80 9.66 32.47 3.03
N LYS A 81 8.46 32.39 2.42
CA LYS A 81 8.13 33.05 1.16
C LYS A 81 6.67 33.45 1.17
N ASP A 82 6.37 34.70 0.83
CA ASP A 82 4.99 35.22 0.77
C ASP A 82 4.20 34.96 2.07
N GLU A 83 4.82 35.23 3.21
CA GLU A 83 4.26 35.03 4.57
C GLU A 83 3.89 33.55 4.88
N LYS A 84 4.47 32.60 4.13
CA LYS A 84 4.29 31.16 4.33
C LYS A 84 5.62 30.47 4.52
N PHE A 85 5.63 29.45 5.37
CA PHE A 85 6.80 28.62 5.57
C PHE A 85 6.73 27.37 4.69
N TYR A 86 7.89 26.99 4.14
CA TYR A 86 8.07 25.78 3.33
C TYR A 86 9.20 24.95 3.92
N LEU A 87 8.95 23.67 4.18
CA LEU A 87 10.02 22.72 4.41
C LEU A 87 10.63 22.38 3.05
N SER A 88 11.88 22.68 2.89
CA SER A 88 12.65 22.47 1.66
C SER A 88 14.00 21.82 1.96
N PHE A 89 14.76 21.57 0.94
CA PHE A 89 16.13 21.05 1.02
C PHE A 89 17.00 21.87 0.10
N PHE A 90 18.27 22.07 0.47
CA PHE A 90 19.19 22.75 -0.44
C PHE A 90 19.33 21.98 -1.75
N ASP A 91 19.49 22.69 -2.87
CA ASP A 91 19.56 22.15 -4.24
C ASP A 91 20.70 21.13 -4.43
N MET A 92 21.81 21.27 -3.67
CA MET A 92 22.89 20.30 -3.63
C MET A 92 22.48 18.89 -3.20
N SER A 93 21.29 18.72 -2.60
CA SER A 93 20.72 17.41 -2.26
C SER A 93 19.90 16.78 -3.40
N LEU A 94 19.74 17.46 -4.54
CA LEU A 94 18.90 17.00 -5.66
C LEU A 94 19.23 15.56 -6.09
N ILE A 95 20.52 15.26 -6.28
CA ILE A 95 20.98 13.93 -6.75
C ILE A 95 20.63 12.84 -5.73
N ASP A 96 20.78 13.12 -4.44
CA ASP A 96 20.48 12.16 -3.37
C ASP A 96 18.97 11.94 -3.25
N ILE A 97 18.18 12.99 -3.40
CA ILE A 97 16.72 12.93 -3.41
C ILE A 97 16.21 12.15 -4.64
N GLU A 98 16.74 12.44 -5.82
CA GLU A 98 16.42 11.67 -7.04
C GLU A 98 16.74 10.19 -6.85
N HIS A 99 17.90 9.87 -6.31
CA HIS A 99 18.32 8.49 -6.04
C HIS A 99 17.35 7.80 -5.06
N MET A 100 17.00 8.46 -3.96
CA MET A 100 16.02 7.95 -3.01
C MET A 100 14.66 7.63 -3.67
N LEU A 101 14.16 8.54 -4.51
CA LEU A 101 12.88 8.37 -5.19
C LEU A 101 12.93 7.25 -6.24
N GLU A 102 14.05 7.06 -6.93
CA GLU A 102 14.29 5.94 -7.84
C GLU A 102 14.37 4.61 -7.07
N MET A 103 15.05 4.58 -5.93
CA MET A 103 15.08 3.41 -5.04
C MET A 103 13.69 3.02 -4.58
N ARG A 104 12.89 4.00 -4.13
CA ARG A 104 11.49 3.79 -3.74
C ARG A 104 10.68 3.19 -4.88
N PHE A 105 10.78 3.77 -6.07
CA PHE A 105 10.08 3.23 -7.25
C PHE A 105 10.50 1.79 -7.55
N ASN A 106 11.80 1.49 -7.46
CA ASN A 106 12.32 0.14 -7.67
C ASN A 106 11.88 -0.84 -6.59
N LEU A 107 11.79 -0.42 -5.32
CA LEU A 107 11.26 -1.20 -4.21
C LEU A 107 9.80 -1.62 -4.49
N TYR A 108 8.97 -0.65 -4.87
CA TYR A 108 7.58 -0.94 -5.25
C TYR A 108 7.50 -1.90 -6.43
N LYS A 109 8.24 -1.64 -7.50
CA LYS A 109 8.19 -2.43 -8.74
C LYS A 109 8.72 -3.86 -8.58
N LYS A 110 9.82 -4.04 -7.84
CA LYS A 110 10.54 -5.32 -7.76
C LYS A 110 10.16 -6.15 -6.55
N VAL A 111 9.77 -5.52 -5.46
CA VAL A 111 9.43 -6.18 -4.19
C VAL A 111 7.92 -6.15 -3.97
N ILE A 112 7.34 -5.00 -3.68
CA ILE A 112 5.94 -4.89 -3.25
C ILE A 112 4.99 -5.44 -4.32
N PHE A 113 5.14 -5.02 -5.59
CA PHE A 113 4.34 -5.52 -6.70
C PHE A 113 4.98 -6.72 -7.43
N ASN A 114 5.88 -7.45 -6.77
CA ASN A 114 6.25 -8.77 -7.26
C ASN A 114 5.04 -9.69 -7.21
N HIS A 115 4.78 -10.42 -8.28
CA HIS A 115 3.58 -11.27 -8.42
C HIS A 115 3.36 -12.26 -7.26
N GLY A 116 4.43 -12.72 -6.62
CA GLY A 116 4.36 -13.64 -5.48
C GLY A 116 3.98 -12.93 -4.19
N ILE A 117 4.61 -11.78 -3.91
CA ILE A 117 4.33 -10.96 -2.72
C ILE A 117 2.92 -10.38 -2.85
N ALA A 118 2.61 -9.73 -3.98
CA ALA A 118 1.28 -9.19 -4.26
C ALA A 118 0.16 -10.24 -4.13
N LYS A 119 0.44 -11.51 -4.48
CA LYS A 119 -0.50 -12.61 -4.24
C LYS A 119 -0.76 -12.85 -2.76
N THR A 120 0.30 -12.96 -1.97
CA THR A 120 0.18 -13.22 -0.53
C THR A 120 -0.57 -12.09 0.17
N ASP A 121 -0.23 -10.84 -0.16
CA ASP A 121 -0.91 -9.66 0.39
C ASP A 121 -2.39 -9.66 0.04
N THR A 122 -2.74 -9.93 -1.23
CA THR A 122 -4.14 -10.00 -1.68
C THR A 122 -4.91 -11.12 -0.97
N LEU A 123 -4.32 -12.29 -0.81
CA LEU A 123 -4.98 -13.40 -0.13
C LEU A 123 -5.14 -13.13 1.37
N LEU A 124 -4.17 -12.46 1.99
CA LEU A 124 -4.26 -11.99 3.37
C LEU A 124 -5.39 -10.96 3.53
N GLU A 125 -5.44 -9.97 2.65
CA GLU A 125 -6.50 -8.96 2.61
C GLU A 125 -7.89 -9.60 2.46
N ASN A 126 -8.04 -10.58 1.56
CA ASN A 126 -9.29 -11.32 1.38
C ASN A 126 -9.71 -12.07 2.66
N VAL A 127 -8.76 -12.68 3.37
CA VAL A 127 -9.03 -13.36 4.64
C VAL A 127 -9.51 -12.37 5.69
N VAL A 128 -8.81 -11.24 5.84
CA VAL A 128 -9.18 -10.18 6.79
C VAL A 128 -10.55 -9.61 6.46
N GLN A 129 -10.82 -9.33 5.18
CA GLN A 129 -12.13 -8.81 4.73
C GLN A 129 -13.25 -9.81 5.02
N HIS A 130 -13.05 -11.08 4.69
CA HIS A 130 -14.04 -12.14 4.95
C HIS A 130 -14.39 -12.25 6.44
N LEU A 131 -13.37 -12.25 7.31
CA LEU A 131 -13.61 -12.33 8.75
C LEU A 131 -14.34 -11.09 9.27
N SER A 132 -14.06 -9.93 8.70
CA SER A 132 -14.75 -8.67 9.02
C SER A 132 -16.21 -8.70 8.60
N ASP A 133 -16.47 -9.11 7.35
CA ASP A 133 -17.83 -9.18 6.81
C ASP A 133 -18.69 -10.17 7.63
N LYS A 134 -18.15 -11.35 7.95
CA LYS A 134 -18.84 -12.34 8.81
C LYS A 134 -19.15 -11.78 10.20
N TYR A 135 -18.23 -11.01 10.78
CA TYR A 135 -18.46 -10.36 12.06
C TYR A 135 -19.60 -9.32 11.98
N PHE A 136 -19.56 -8.43 10.97
CA PHE A 136 -20.55 -7.38 10.81
C PHE A 136 -21.94 -7.93 10.42
N GLU A 137 -21.99 -9.04 9.68
CA GLU A 137 -23.25 -9.72 9.34
C GLU A 137 -23.89 -10.42 10.55
N SER A 138 -23.09 -11.03 11.42
CA SER A 138 -23.61 -11.78 12.57
C SER A 138 -24.23 -10.89 13.65
N GLY A 139 -23.81 -9.63 13.73
CA GLY A 139 -24.25 -8.70 14.79
C GLY A 139 -23.86 -9.15 16.20
N ASP A 140 -23.04 -10.20 16.34
CA ASP A 140 -22.65 -10.77 17.62
C ASP A 140 -21.50 -9.98 18.25
N ILE A 141 -21.89 -8.97 19.04
CA ILE A 141 -20.99 -8.09 19.80
C ILE A 141 -20.38 -8.81 21.02
N ASN A 142 -20.86 -10.02 21.36
CA ASN A 142 -20.52 -10.74 22.59
C ASN A 142 -19.43 -11.79 22.44
N GLU A 143 -18.90 -11.99 21.22
CA GLU A 143 -17.75 -12.90 21.05
C GLU A 143 -16.54 -12.35 21.83
N LYS A 144 -15.89 -13.23 22.58
CA LYS A 144 -14.71 -12.83 23.37
C LYS A 144 -13.72 -12.12 22.49
N ILE A 145 -13.32 -10.94 22.91
CA ILE A 145 -12.37 -10.03 22.26
C ILE A 145 -11.13 -10.76 21.67
N SER A 146 -10.62 -11.79 22.35
CA SER A 146 -9.45 -12.56 21.91
C SER A 146 -9.63 -13.37 20.61
N ASN A 147 -10.88 -13.60 20.18
CA ASN A 147 -11.20 -14.49 19.05
C ASN A 147 -11.80 -13.75 17.85
N ASN A 148 -11.80 -12.42 17.88
CA ASN A 148 -12.54 -11.64 16.92
C ASN A 148 -11.70 -10.53 16.29
N ILE A 149 -11.67 -10.50 14.96
CA ILE A 149 -10.97 -9.48 14.18
C ILE A 149 -11.55 -8.07 14.37
N SER A 150 -12.77 -7.95 14.87
CA SER A 150 -13.41 -6.65 15.16
C SER A 150 -12.62 -5.77 16.12
N MET A 151 -11.73 -6.39 16.88
CA MET A 151 -10.81 -5.64 17.76
C MET A 151 -9.98 -4.60 17.03
N LEU A 152 -9.67 -4.82 15.76
CA LEU A 152 -8.95 -3.85 14.94
C LEU A 152 -9.74 -2.55 14.70
N TRP A 153 -11.06 -2.55 14.93
CA TRP A 153 -11.95 -1.40 14.66
C TRP A 153 -12.69 -0.86 15.88
N ASN A 154 -12.81 -1.62 16.98
CA ASN A 154 -13.68 -1.29 18.12
C ASN A 154 -12.98 -0.63 19.32
N PHE A 155 -11.87 0.08 19.11
CA PHE A 155 -11.14 0.74 20.18
C PHE A 155 -11.91 1.84 20.93
N LYS A 156 -12.94 2.43 20.32
CA LYS A 156 -13.61 3.61 20.87
C LYS A 156 -14.58 3.34 22.01
N ASN A 157 -14.99 2.09 22.25
CA ASN A 157 -16.07 1.73 23.18
C ASN A 157 -15.60 0.99 24.44
N GLN A 158 -14.28 0.92 24.70
CA GLN A 158 -13.76 0.16 25.84
C GLN A 158 -13.19 1.08 26.93
N ASP A 159 -13.19 0.57 28.17
CA ASP A 159 -12.60 1.23 29.33
C ASP A 159 -11.11 1.51 29.09
N LYS A 160 -10.71 2.79 29.15
CA LYS A 160 -9.36 3.27 28.77
C LYS A 160 -8.20 2.54 29.46
N THR A 161 -8.43 1.99 30.64
CA THR A 161 -7.40 1.21 31.37
C THR A 161 -7.15 -0.16 30.78
N LYS A 162 -8.19 -0.78 30.16
CA LYS A 162 -8.09 -2.08 29.50
C LYS A 162 -7.67 -1.98 28.03
N GLU A 163 -7.81 -0.79 27.42
CA GLU A 163 -7.45 -0.56 26.02
C GLU A 163 -5.95 -0.76 25.74
N LEU A 164 -5.07 -0.29 26.63
CA LEU A 164 -3.61 -0.45 26.45
C LEU A 164 -3.16 -1.90 26.51
N ASP A 165 -3.71 -2.68 27.45
CA ASP A 165 -3.39 -4.10 27.57
C ASP A 165 -3.86 -4.87 26.33
N ILE A 166 -5.02 -4.55 25.82
CA ILE A 166 -5.58 -5.14 24.61
C ILE A 166 -4.75 -4.77 23.37
N ILE A 167 -4.41 -3.48 23.21
CA ILE A 167 -3.57 -3.01 22.10
C ILE A 167 -2.22 -3.71 22.10
N SER A 168 -1.62 -3.92 23.26
CA SER A 168 -0.34 -4.61 23.38
C SER A 168 -0.38 -6.09 22.98
N MET A 169 -1.59 -6.70 22.94
CA MET A 169 -1.81 -8.08 22.53
C MET A 169 -2.11 -8.22 21.02
N LEU A 170 -2.40 -7.12 20.31
CA LEU A 170 -2.72 -7.13 18.88
C LEU A 170 -1.45 -7.12 18.03
N ASP A 171 -0.66 -8.15 18.17
CA ASP A 171 0.54 -8.38 17.37
C ASP A 171 0.28 -9.37 16.21
N GLU A 172 1.30 -9.60 15.40
CA GLU A 172 1.26 -10.56 14.30
C GLU A 172 0.93 -11.99 14.80
N ASN A 173 1.42 -12.38 15.98
CA ASN A 173 1.17 -13.72 16.54
C ASN A 173 -0.30 -13.91 16.91
N TRP A 174 -0.93 -12.87 17.45
CA TRP A 174 -2.36 -12.88 17.70
C TRP A 174 -3.16 -13.08 16.41
N LEU A 175 -2.84 -12.32 15.35
CA LEU A 175 -3.52 -12.41 14.05
C LEU A 175 -3.35 -13.80 13.42
N ILE A 176 -2.14 -14.34 13.43
CA ILE A 176 -1.86 -15.70 12.95
C ILE A 176 -2.62 -16.75 13.76
N SER A 177 -2.71 -16.59 15.08
CA SER A 177 -3.46 -17.49 15.94
C SER A 177 -4.95 -17.46 15.66
N LEU A 178 -5.52 -16.27 15.42
CA LEU A 178 -6.90 -16.09 14.98
C LEU A 178 -7.15 -16.80 13.65
N PHE A 179 -6.28 -16.62 12.66
CA PHE A 179 -6.39 -17.28 11.36
C PHE A 179 -6.35 -18.80 11.48
N LYS A 180 -5.45 -19.36 12.31
CA LYS A 180 -5.40 -20.81 12.54
C LYS A 180 -6.70 -21.33 13.14
N THR A 181 -7.26 -20.63 14.11
CA THR A 181 -8.54 -20.99 14.71
C THR A 181 -9.66 -21.02 13.67
N LYS A 182 -9.80 -19.96 12.89
CA LYS A 182 -10.82 -19.84 11.85
C LYS A 182 -10.62 -20.87 10.71
N TYR A 183 -9.39 -21.16 10.33
CA TYR A 183 -9.08 -22.24 9.39
C TYR A 183 -9.61 -23.60 9.85
N PHE A 184 -9.35 -23.98 11.12
CA PHE A 184 -9.83 -25.26 11.66
C PHE A 184 -11.35 -25.27 11.84
N GLU A 185 -11.98 -24.17 12.22
CA GLU A 185 -13.44 -24.04 12.27
C GLU A 185 -14.08 -24.34 10.92
N ILE A 186 -13.53 -23.81 9.81
CA ILE A 186 -14.01 -24.07 8.46
C ILE A 186 -13.73 -25.53 8.05
N LYS A 187 -12.51 -26.02 8.31
CA LYS A 187 -12.08 -27.35 7.94
C LYS A 187 -12.89 -28.47 8.58
N ASP A 188 -13.30 -28.27 9.82
CA ASP A 188 -14.01 -29.27 10.63
C ASP A 188 -15.54 -29.25 10.37
N LYS A 189 -16.04 -28.32 9.54
CA LYS A 189 -17.44 -28.33 9.11
C LYS A 189 -17.76 -29.62 8.37
N LYS A 190 -18.90 -30.24 8.71
CA LYS A 190 -19.39 -31.45 8.02
C LYS A 190 -19.77 -31.18 6.55
N ILE A 191 -20.24 -29.99 6.25
CA ILE A 191 -20.61 -29.53 4.92
C ILE A 191 -19.93 -28.18 4.72
N GLN A 192 -19.09 -28.08 3.68
CA GLN A 192 -18.40 -26.84 3.31
C GLN A 192 -19.14 -26.20 2.13
N THR A 193 -19.39 -24.89 2.23
CA THR A 193 -19.90 -24.11 1.11
C THR A 193 -18.76 -23.79 0.13
N PRO A 194 -19.04 -23.39 -1.12
CA PRO A 194 -18.00 -22.87 -2.04
C PRO A 194 -17.20 -21.72 -1.42
N GLU A 195 -17.85 -20.86 -0.65
CA GLU A 195 -17.20 -19.77 0.09
C GLU A 195 -16.22 -20.32 1.14
N ASP A 196 -16.64 -21.30 1.94
CA ASP A 196 -15.77 -21.97 2.91
C ASP A 196 -14.51 -22.56 2.25
N ILE A 197 -14.66 -23.21 1.08
CA ILE A 197 -13.57 -23.80 0.33
C ILE A 197 -12.60 -22.71 -0.18
N LYS A 198 -13.13 -21.62 -0.74
CA LYS A 198 -12.34 -20.47 -1.19
C LYS A 198 -11.44 -19.94 -0.08
N TYR A 199 -12.03 -19.63 1.08
CA TYR A 199 -11.28 -19.06 2.20
C TYR A 199 -10.37 -20.07 2.88
N MET A 200 -10.75 -21.34 2.93
CA MET A 200 -9.83 -22.41 3.33
C MET A 200 -8.58 -22.43 2.47
N TYR A 201 -8.70 -22.26 1.15
CA TYR A 201 -7.55 -22.16 0.25
C TYR A 201 -6.71 -20.91 0.48
N CYS A 202 -7.34 -19.75 0.78
CA CYS A 202 -6.62 -18.55 1.16
C CYS A 202 -5.82 -18.76 2.46
N PHE A 203 -6.44 -19.32 3.49
CA PHE A 203 -5.76 -19.67 4.74
C PHE A 203 -4.62 -20.66 4.54
N GLU A 204 -4.81 -21.70 3.72
CA GLU A 204 -3.77 -22.68 3.45
C GLU A 204 -2.54 -22.06 2.78
N GLU A 205 -2.73 -21.09 1.90
CA GLU A 205 -1.64 -20.41 1.24
C GLU A 205 -0.93 -19.43 2.19
N VAL A 206 -1.69 -18.63 2.95
CA VAL A 206 -1.14 -17.64 3.88
C VAL A 206 -0.44 -18.30 5.08
N LEU A 207 -1.07 -19.32 5.69
CA LEU A 207 -0.56 -19.93 6.93
C LEU A 207 0.48 -21.04 6.70
N PHE A 208 0.32 -21.80 5.63
CA PHE A 208 1.10 -23.04 5.42
C PHE A 208 1.90 -23.04 4.12
N GLY A 209 1.87 -21.97 3.33
CA GLY A 209 2.58 -21.86 2.06
C GLY A 209 2.09 -22.88 1.00
N LYS A 210 0.90 -23.46 1.16
CA LYS A 210 0.33 -24.37 0.18
C LYS A 210 -0.10 -23.59 -1.06
N ARG A 211 0.47 -23.95 -2.21
CA ARG A 211 0.22 -23.24 -3.47
C ARG A 211 -1.15 -23.57 -4.07
N ARG A 212 -2.20 -22.88 -3.63
CA ARG A 212 -3.58 -22.99 -4.12
C ARG A 212 -3.86 -22.09 -5.30
N PHE A 213 -3.42 -20.84 -5.22
CA PHE A 213 -3.62 -19.83 -6.25
C PHE A 213 -2.38 -19.67 -7.14
N ARG A 214 -2.59 -19.43 -8.42
CA ARG A 214 -1.54 -19.23 -9.42
C ARG A 214 -1.87 -18.02 -10.29
N SER A 215 -0.88 -17.21 -10.60
CA SER A 215 -1.00 -16.14 -11.59
C SER A 215 -0.78 -16.71 -12.99
N PRO A 216 -1.64 -16.41 -13.98
CA PRO A 216 -1.43 -16.76 -15.37
C PRO A 216 -0.23 -16.05 -16.01
N TRP A 217 0.14 -14.90 -15.47
CA TRP A 217 1.30 -14.11 -15.88
C TRP A 217 2.07 -13.58 -14.67
N LYS A 218 3.38 -13.42 -14.82
CA LYS A 218 4.29 -12.91 -13.78
C LYS A 218 4.93 -11.58 -14.15
N ASN A 219 4.90 -11.24 -15.43
CA ASN A 219 5.49 -10.03 -15.99
C ASN A 219 4.70 -9.55 -17.20
N LEU A 220 5.02 -8.35 -17.69
CA LEU A 220 4.31 -7.70 -18.78
C LEU A 220 4.36 -8.50 -20.11
N ASN A 221 5.46 -9.19 -20.39
CA ASN A 221 5.56 -9.99 -21.60
C ASN A 221 4.63 -11.21 -21.56
N GLU A 222 4.59 -11.90 -20.42
CA GLU A 222 3.65 -13.01 -20.20
C GLU A 222 2.20 -12.52 -20.24
N PHE A 223 1.90 -11.35 -19.63
CA PHE A 223 0.59 -10.72 -19.69
C PHE A 223 0.11 -10.51 -21.12
N TYR A 224 0.93 -9.90 -21.97
CA TYR A 224 0.60 -9.72 -23.38
C TYR A 224 0.42 -11.04 -24.14
N LYS A 225 1.26 -12.04 -23.82
CA LYS A 225 1.19 -13.34 -24.44
C LYS A 225 -0.08 -14.11 -24.05
N VAL A 226 -0.43 -14.11 -22.77
CA VAL A 226 -1.61 -14.80 -22.24
C VAL A 226 -2.91 -14.22 -22.77
N LEU A 227 -2.98 -12.89 -22.89
CA LEU A 227 -4.15 -12.17 -23.40
C LEU A 227 -4.13 -11.95 -24.90
N ASP A 228 -3.21 -12.60 -25.63
CA ASP A 228 -3.11 -12.55 -27.09
C ASP A 228 -3.07 -11.14 -27.70
N PHE A 229 -2.26 -10.23 -27.08
CA PHE A 229 -2.05 -8.89 -27.61
C PHE A 229 -1.20 -8.90 -28.88
N THR A 230 -1.70 -8.29 -29.95
CA THR A 230 -0.89 -8.00 -31.15
C THR A 230 0.16 -6.90 -30.86
N THR A 231 1.13 -6.74 -31.73
CA THR A 231 2.18 -5.69 -31.56
C THR A 231 1.57 -4.28 -31.55
N VAL A 232 0.56 -4.01 -32.38
CA VAL A 232 -0.12 -2.72 -32.44
C VAL A 232 -0.88 -2.45 -31.14
N GLU A 233 -1.61 -3.44 -30.64
CA GLU A 233 -2.35 -3.33 -29.38
C GLU A 233 -1.43 -3.11 -28.18
N ARG A 234 -0.26 -3.78 -28.13
CA ARG A 234 0.74 -3.54 -27.07
C ARG A 234 1.22 -2.11 -27.05
N TYR A 235 1.48 -1.54 -28.23
CA TYR A 235 1.91 -0.15 -28.35
C TYR A 235 0.82 0.80 -27.84
N LYS A 236 -0.39 0.69 -28.35
CA LYS A 236 -1.55 1.51 -27.94
C LYS A 236 -1.78 1.42 -26.44
N PHE A 237 -1.83 0.21 -25.90
CA PHE A 237 -2.04 -0.01 -24.47
C PHE A 237 -0.95 0.62 -23.60
N ARG A 238 0.32 0.50 -23.99
CA ARG A 238 1.43 1.13 -23.24
C ARG A 238 1.34 2.65 -23.20
N GLU A 239 0.92 3.28 -24.29
CA GLU A 239 0.73 4.72 -24.32
C GLU A 239 -0.40 5.18 -23.39
N SER A 240 -1.54 4.52 -23.44
CA SER A 240 -2.73 4.84 -22.62
C SER A 240 -2.53 4.51 -21.15
N PHE A 241 -1.94 3.35 -20.85
CA PHE A 241 -1.75 2.86 -19.46
C PHE A 241 -0.84 3.75 -18.60
N GLY A 242 0.09 4.47 -19.20
CA GLY A 242 0.97 5.41 -18.49
C GLY A 242 0.25 6.60 -17.81
N TYR A 243 -1.06 6.77 -18.03
CA TYR A 243 -1.87 7.88 -17.53
C TYR A 243 -3.08 7.43 -16.73
N ILE A 244 -2.92 6.41 -15.87
CA ILE A 244 -4.02 5.90 -15.05
C ILE A 244 -4.50 6.98 -14.08
N THR A 245 -5.76 7.36 -14.23
CA THR A 245 -6.46 8.23 -13.29
C THR A 245 -7.09 7.42 -12.16
N VAL A 246 -7.46 8.09 -11.05
CA VAL A 246 -8.23 7.46 -9.96
C VAL A 246 -9.55 6.88 -10.50
N THR A 247 -10.17 7.56 -11.46
CA THR A 247 -11.41 7.11 -12.11
C THR A 247 -11.20 5.80 -12.87
N ASN A 248 -10.11 5.68 -13.64
CA ASN A 248 -9.79 4.46 -14.37
C ASN A 248 -9.46 3.30 -13.44
N LEU A 249 -8.81 3.55 -12.31
CA LEU A 249 -8.57 2.53 -11.28
C LEU A 249 -9.88 1.99 -10.72
N LYS A 250 -10.84 2.86 -10.37
CA LYS A 250 -12.16 2.44 -9.89
C LYS A 250 -12.94 1.65 -10.95
N LYS A 251 -12.92 2.10 -12.22
CA LYS A 251 -13.54 1.36 -13.32
C LYS A 251 -12.92 -0.04 -13.48
N LEU A 252 -11.59 -0.14 -13.41
CA LEU A 252 -10.89 -1.42 -13.50
C LEU A 252 -11.26 -2.34 -12.32
N GLN A 253 -11.30 -1.81 -11.10
CA GLN A 253 -11.73 -2.57 -9.92
C GLN A 253 -13.13 -3.13 -10.12
N THR A 254 -14.11 -2.30 -10.44
CA THR A 254 -15.50 -2.73 -10.69
C THR A 254 -15.58 -3.80 -11.77
N ALA A 255 -14.88 -3.62 -12.89
CA ALA A 255 -14.90 -4.59 -13.98
C ALA A 255 -14.24 -5.94 -13.62
N LEU A 256 -13.19 -5.93 -12.79
CA LEU A 256 -12.58 -7.16 -12.27
C LEU A 256 -13.47 -7.86 -11.24
N ASP A 257 -14.17 -7.12 -10.39
CA ASP A 257 -15.16 -7.67 -9.46
C ASP A 257 -16.32 -8.36 -10.21
N GLU A 258 -16.84 -7.72 -11.26
CA GLU A 258 -17.88 -8.30 -12.14
C GLU A 258 -17.37 -9.56 -12.87
N PHE A 259 -16.14 -9.52 -13.38
CA PHE A 259 -15.48 -10.67 -13.99
C PHE A 259 -15.42 -11.85 -13.01
N ILE A 260 -14.92 -11.62 -11.79
CA ILE A 260 -14.84 -12.67 -10.76
C ILE A 260 -16.22 -13.21 -10.46
N LYS A 261 -17.21 -12.35 -10.19
CA LYS A 261 -18.58 -12.76 -9.90
C LYS A 261 -19.20 -13.61 -11.01
N ARG A 262 -18.82 -13.38 -12.28
CA ARG A 262 -19.33 -14.15 -13.43
C ARG A 262 -18.75 -15.55 -13.52
N TYR A 263 -17.45 -15.68 -13.26
CA TYR A 263 -16.73 -16.95 -13.52
C TYR A 263 -16.47 -17.78 -12.25
N GLU A 264 -16.48 -17.18 -11.08
CA GLU A 264 -16.28 -17.89 -9.83
C GLU A 264 -17.44 -18.89 -9.61
N GLY A 265 -17.10 -20.14 -9.28
CA GLY A 265 -18.09 -21.20 -9.09
C GLY A 265 -18.69 -21.79 -10.38
N THR A 266 -18.31 -21.31 -11.57
CA THR A 266 -18.77 -21.91 -12.85
C THR A 266 -18.18 -23.30 -13.09
N SER A 267 -17.12 -23.65 -12.43
CA SER A 267 -16.57 -25.00 -12.35
C SER A 267 -16.16 -25.30 -10.91
N GLU A 268 -16.13 -26.59 -10.57
CA GLU A 268 -15.73 -27.05 -9.24
C GLU A 268 -14.37 -26.44 -8.84
N ASP A 269 -14.31 -25.85 -7.65
CA ASP A 269 -13.12 -25.23 -7.07
C ASP A 269 -12.46 -24.14 -7.93
N LEU A 270 -13.20 -23.44 -8.77
CA LEU A 270 -12.71 -22.28 -9.50
C LEU A 270 -12.95 -21.02 -8.68
N PHE A 271 -11.88 -20.48 -8.11
CA PHE A 271 -11.88 -19.24 -7.37
C PHE A 271 -10.83 -18.29 -7.91
N PHE A 272 -11.11 -17.00 -7.73
CA PHE A 272 -10.25 -15.92 -8.18
C PHE A 272 -9.92 -14.94 -7.05
N SER A 273 -8.80 -14.27 -7.23
CA SER A 273 -8.42 -13.06 -6.53
C SER A 273 -7.65 -12.17 -7.49
N TYR A 274 -7.51 -10.88 -7.22
CA TYR A 274 -6.73 -9.98 -8.07
C TYR A 274 -6.04 -8.87 -7.28
N GLN A 275 -4.95 -8.34 -7.84
CA GLN A 275 -4.24 -7.18 -7.34
C GLN A 275 -4.05 -6.17 -8.46
N ILE A 276 -4.57 -4.96 -8.29
CA ILE A 276 -4.27 -3.85 -9.20
C ILE A 276 -2.92 -3.25 -8.83
N VAL A 277 -2.04 -3.12 -9.82
CA VAL A 277 -0.72 -2.55 -9.63
C VAL A 277 -0.80 -1.04 -9.85
N SER A 278 -0.81 -0.29 -8.77
CA SER A 278 -0.89 1.18 -8.79
C SER A 278 0.30 1.81 -8.09
N PHE A 279 1.15 2.48 -8.87
CA PHE A 279 2.29 3.19 -8.33
C PHE A 279 1.91 4.62 -7.96
N LYS A 280 2.09 4.97 -6.69
CA LYS A 280 2.13 6.36 -6.26
C LYS A 280 3.58 6.82 -6.34
N LEU A 281 3.90 7.78 -7.21
CA LEU A 281 5.27 8.31 -7.35
C LEU A 281 5.77 8.93 -6.05
N GLY A 282 4.85 9.50 -5.26
CA GLY A 282 5.16 10.10 -3.97
C GLY A 282 5.92 11.41 -4.06
N ILE A 283 5.90 12.04 -5.24
CA ILE A 283 6.47 13.37 -5.46
C ILE A 283 5.31 14.36 -5.51
N ALA A 284 5.22 15.24 -4.51
CA ALA A 284 4.24 16.32 -4.48
C ALA A 284 4.47 17.28 -5.66
N LYS A 285 3.40 17.90 -6.17
CA LYS A 285 3.52 18.87 -7.27
C LYS A 285 4.25 20.14 -6.85
N ASP A 286 4.15 20.47 -5.57
CA ASP A 286 4.71 21.64 -4.89
C ASP A 286 5.94 21.30 -4.06
N PHE A 287 6.72 20.31 -4.49
CA PHE A 287 8.01 20.00 -3.85
C PHE A 287 9.08 20.93 -4.39
N TYR A 288 9.68 21.72 -3.49
CA TYR A 288 10.65 22.74 -3.80
C TYR A 288 12.03 22.38 -3.23
N LEU A 289 13.06 22.83 -3.92
CA LEU A 289 14.45 22.92 -3.43
C LEU A 289 14.81 24.40 -3.24
N TYR A 290 15.79 24.67 -2.39
CA TYR A 290 16.26 26.00 -2.07
C TYR A 290 17.70 26.17 -2.54
N ASP A 291 17.97 27.14 -3.41
CA ASP A 291 19.31 27.39 -3.95
C ASP A 291 20.16 28.37 -3.11
N GLY A 292 19.58 28.88 -2.02
CA GLY A 292 20.16 29.91 -1.16
C GLY A 292 19.51 31.30 -1.33
N GLU A 293 18.72 31.49 -2.40
CA GLU A 293 18.05 32.74 -2.71
C GLU A 293 16.54 32.52 -2.87
N GLU A 294 16.12 31.49 -3.64
CA GLU A 294 14.73 31.23 -3.93
C GLU A 294 14.34 29.75 -3.88
N LEU A 295 13.03 29.50 -3.81
CA LEU A 295 12.44 28.17 -3.90
C LEU A 295 12.22 27.79 -5.38
N ILE A 296 12.85 26.72 -5.83
CA ILE A 296 12.79 26.20 -7.20
C ILE A 296 11.98 24.91 -7.18
N ASN A 297 10.95 24.82 -8.04
CA ASN A 297 10.18 23.57 -8.14
C ASN A 297 11.06 22.46 -8.73
N ILE A 298 11.01 21.25 -8.14
CA ILE A 298 11.84 20.13 -8.60
C ILE A 298 11.60 19.80 -10.08
N ASP A 299 10.41 20.00 -10.63
CA ASP A 299 10.09 19.71 -12.04
C ASP A 299 10.79 20.68 -13.01
N GLU A 300 11.31 21.81 -12.55
CA GLU A 300 12.05 22.77 -13.36
C GLU A 300 13.51 22.32 -13.57
N ILE A 301 14.08 21.63 -12.59
CA ILE A 301 15.50 21.22 -12.58
C ILE A 301 15.69 19.71 -12.74
N SER A 302 14.64 18.92 -12.65
CA SER A 302 14.69 17.46 -12.73
C SER A 302 13.67 16.88 -13.72
N THR A 303 14.10 15.89 -14.49
CA THR A 303 13.21 15.08 -15.34
C THR A 303 12.72 13.81 -14.67
N LEU A 304 13.02 13.61 -13.38
CA LEU A 304 12.76 12.36 -12.66
C LEU A 304 11.29 11.94 -12.72
N ARG A 305 10.36 12.84 -12.45
CA ARG A 305 8.92 12.55 -12.48
C ARG A 305 8.47 12.01 -13.84
N LYS A 306 8.98 12.62 -14.94
CA LYS A 306 8.71 12.19 -16.32
C LYS A 306 9.29 10.80 -16.59
N ARG A 307 10.54 10.55 -16.15
CA ARG A 307 11.20 9.23 -16.29
C ARG A 307 10.45 8.13 -15.51
N LEU A 308 10.04 8.39 -14.29
CA LEU A 308 9.30 7.44 -13.47
C LEU A 308 7.93 7.13 -14.08
N LYS A 309 7.19 8.14 -14.55
CA LYS A 309 5.91 7.93 -15.28
C LYS A 309 6.10 7.05 -16.52
N GLN A 310 7.15 7.26 -17.30
CA GLN A 310 7.45 6.41 -18.45
C GLN A 310 7.79 4.97 -18.04
N SER A 311 8.51 4.80 -16.93
CA SER A 311 8.87 3.49 -16.39
C SER A 311 7.64 2.69 -15.90
N MET A 312 6.57 3.37 -15.46
CA MET A 312 5.31 2.73 -15.08
C MET A 312 4.62 2.02 -16.26
N ARG A 313 4.79 2.53 -17.50
CA ARG A 313 4.25 1.90 -18.71
C ARG A 313 4.80 0.49 -18.98
N ASN A 314 5.88 0.13 -18.32
CA ASN A 314 6.54 -1.19 -18.42
C ASN A 314 6.17 -2.11 -17.25
N THR A 315 5.07 -1.86 -16.57
CA THR A 315 4.57 -2.68 -15.47
C THR A 315 3.27 -3.39 -15.84
N VAL A 316 2.99 -4.50 -15.19
CA VAL A 316 1.72 -5.20 -15.33
C VAL A 316 0.63 -4.34 -14.69
N PRO A 317 -0.54 -4.15 -15.34
CA PRO A 317 -1.64 -3.34 -14.78
C PRO A 317 -2.30 -3.98 -13.56
N PHE A 318 -2.43 -5.28 -13.58
CA PHE A 318 -2.99 -6.09 -12.49
C PHE A 318 -2.51 -7.53 -12.60
N TYR A 319 -2.58 -8.23 -11.49
CA TYR A 319 -2.47 -9.68 -11.43
C TYR A 319 -3.83 -10.27 -11.16
N ILE A 320 -4.13 -11.39 -11.81
CA ILE A 320 -5.21 -12.31 -11.44
C ILE A 320 -4.57 -13.57 -10.86
N TYR A 321 -5.16 -14.08 -9.82
CA TYR A 321 -4.79 -15.33 -9.17
C TYR A 321 -5.97 -16.28 -9.25
N SER A 322 -5.75 -17.49 -9.76
CA SER A 322 -6.79 -18.49 -9.92
C SER A 322 -6.36 -19.83 -9.33
N THR A 323 -7.31 -20.56 -8.77
CA THR A 323 -7.09 -21.94 -8.32
C THR A 323 -6.87 -22.91 -9.47
N LYS A 324 -7.36 -22.59 -10.67
CA LYS A 324 -7.03 -23.33 -11.90
C LYS A 324 -5.81 -22.74 -12.60
N LYS A 325 -5.03 -23.60 -13.23
CA LYS A 325 -3.75 -23.21 -13.86
C LYS A 325 -3.92 -22.27 -15.06
N TYR A 326 -4.99 -22.41 -15.81
CA TYR A 326 -5.21 -21.71 -17.09
C TYR A 326 -6.55 -20.99 -17.10
N LEU A 327 -6.58 -19.82 -17.70
CA LEU A 327 -7.80 -19.11 -18.07
C LEU A 327 -8.37 -19.72 -19.35
N THR A 328 -9.69 -19.79 -19.47
CA THR A 328 -10.35 -20.16 -20.72
C THR A 328 -10.17 -19.08 -21.78
N GLN A 329 -10.41 -19.40 -23.05
CA GLN A 329 -10.30 -18.39 -24.12
C GLN A 329 -11.31 -17.24 -23.93
N GLU A 330 -12.52 -17.57 -23.49
CA GLU A 330 -13.55 -16.58 -23.17
C GLU A 330 -13.09 -15.59 -22.08
N MET A 331 -12.54 -16.09 -20.97
CA MET A 331 -11.98 -15.25 -19.90
C MET A 331 -10.87 -14.32 -20.38
N LYS A 332 -9.99 -14.81 -21.28
CA LYS A 332 -8.91 -13.99 -21.85
C LYS A 332 -9.44 -12.87 -22.73
N VAL A 333 -10.41 -13.17 -23.58
CA VAL A 333 -11.07 -12.18 -24.47
C VAL A 333 -11.76 -11.12 -23.64
N GLU A 334 -12.49 -11.52 -22.59
CA GLU A 334 -13.17 -10.58 -21.70
C GLU A 334 -12.20 -9.67 -20.96
N LEU A 335 -11.14 -10.22 -20.34
CA LEU A 335 -10.12 -9.42 -19.66
C LEU A 335 -9.44 -8.44 -20.61
N LYS A 336 -9.17 -8.84 -21.84
CA LYS A 336 -8.62 -7.97 -22.87
C LYS A 336 -9.60 -6.84 -23.24
N SER A 337 -10.89 -7.16 -23.39
CA SER A 337 -11.96 -6.19 -23.66
C SER A 337 -12.10 -5.16 -22.54
N ILE A 338 -12.08 -5.59 -21.27
CA ILE A 338 -12.11 -4.69 -20.10
C ILE A 338 -10.98 -3.65 -20.20
N LEU A 339 -9.78 -4.09 -20.54
CA LEU A 339 -8.63 -3.19 -20.65
C LEU A 339 -8.79 -2.16 -21.77
N PHE A 340 -9.25 -2.58 -22.95
CA PHE A 340 -9.48 -1.65 -24.06
C PHE A 340 -10.63 -0.71 -23.81
N ASN A 341 -11.68 -1.13 -23.13
CA ASN A 341 -12.81 -0.28 -22.77
C ASN A 341 -12.41 0.81 -21.74
N ILE A 342 -11.43 0.56 -20.90
CA ILE A 342 -10.99 1.49 -19.87
C ILE A 342 -9.83 2.38 -20.33
N PHE A 343 -8.90 1.82 -21.10
CA PHE A 343 -7.62 2.44 -21.46
C PHE A 343 -7.41 2.60 -22.98
N GLY A 344 -8.35 2.19 -23.81
CA GLY A 344 -8.17 2.13 -25.26
C GLY A 344 -8.60 3.38 -26.02
N GLU A 345 -9.10 4.41 -25.31
CA GLU A 345 -9.48 5.71 -25.90
C GLU A 345 -8.29 6.65 -26.12
#